data_c94bdf0be345a8fc33c6664d4584d337
#
_entry.id   c94bdf0be345a8fc33c6664d4584d337
#
_cell.length_a   1.000
_cell.length_b   1.000
_cell.length_c   1.000
_cell.angle_alpha   90.00
_cell.angle_beta   90.00
_cell.angle_gamma   90.00
#
_symmetry.space_group_name_H-M   'P 1'
#
loop_
_entity.id
_entity.type
_entity.pdbx_description
1 polymer ?
#
loop_
_entity_poly.entity_id
_entity_poly.type
_entity_poly.pdbx_seq_one_letter_code
_entity_poly.pdbx_strand_id
1 'polypeptide(L)'
;NGLMDDYRSCSNHCMFCFIDQMPPGMRETLYFKDDDSRLSFLQGNYVTLTNMSQEDIERVIKYHLSPINVSFQAMNPKLRCKMLHNRFAGDALKKVDRLYEAGITMNGQIVLCKGVNDGEELEYSLQEMAKYAPVLQSVSVVPVGLTKFRDGLYPLEPFTKEDAKAVLEQIHRWQKIMYEKHGIHFIHASDEWYILAGEKLPEEERYDGYLQLENGVGMLRLLDTEVREAVAQRDGDDRKERVTVATGRLAAPYIKKCMEIIQKKYPKITFEVIAIRNNFFGEKITVSGLITGQDL
;
A
#
# COMPACT_ATOMS: atom_id res chain seq x y z
N ASN A 1 -30.19 -8.35 11.79
CA ASN A 1 -29.52 -9.64 11.71
C ASN A 1 -28.82 -9.75 10.38
N GLY A 2 -27.48 -9.62 10.40
CA GLY A 2 -26.66 -9.74 9.19
C GLY A 2 -26.62 -11.17 8.68
N LEU A 3 -26.39 -11.32 7.38
CA LEU A 3 -26.13 -12.62 6.75
C LEU A 3 -24.69 -13.12 7.02
N MET A 4 -23.93 -12.42 7.83
CA MET A 4 -22.53 -12.74 8.13
C MET A 4 -22.38 -13.11 9.60
N ASP A 5 -21.56 -14.13 9.85
CA ASP A 5 -21.03 -14.41 11.18
C ASP A 5 -20.14 -13.26 11.69
N ASP A 6 -19.76 -13.30 12.96
CA ASP A 6 -18.80 -12.36 13.52
C ASP A 6 -17.49 -12.29 12.70
N TYR A 7 -16.89 -11.12 12.65
CA TYR A 7 -15.62 -10.94 11.94
C TYR A 7 -14.49 -11.72 12.59
N ARG A 8 -13.63 -12.30 11.75
CA ARG A 8 -12.46 -13.04 12.21
C ARG A 8 -11.32 -12.09 12.51
N SER A 9 -10.92 -12.03 13.75
CA SER A 9 -9.77 -11.24 14.21
C SER A 9 -8.46 -11.91 13.78
N CYS A 10 -7.46 -11.12 13.46
CA CYS A 10 -6.12 -11.58 13.12
C CYS A 10 -5.42 -12.22 14.32
N SER A 11 -4.82 -13.39 14.14
CA SER A 11 -4.06 -14.11 15.16
C SER A 11 -2.55 -13.82 15.11
N ASN A 12 -2.09 -12.99 14.17
CA ASN A 12 -0.68 -12.67 14.03
C ASN A 12 -0.24 -11.53 14.97
N HIS A 13 1.05 -11.52 15.30
CA HIS A 13 1.72 -10.45 16.04
C HIS A 13 2.87 -9.88 15.21
N CYS A 14 2.53 -9.33 14.04
CA CYS A 14 3.50 -8.86 13.06
C CYS A 14 4.39 -7.76 13.65
N MET A 15 5.71 -7.85 13.44
CA MET A 15 6.66 -6.84 13.89
C MET A 15 6.40 -5.44 13.31
N PHE A 16 5.64 -5.35 12.23
CA PHE A 16 5.25 -4.12 11.53
C PHE A 16 3.77 -3.78 11.71
N CYS A 17 3.01 -4.49 12.54
CA CYS A 17 1.57 -4.28 12.69
C CYS A 17 1.25 -2.83 13.06
N PHE A 18 0.45 -2.15 12.23
CA PHE A 18 0.09 -0.77 12.48
C PHE A 18 -0.86 -0.63 13.68
N ILE A 19 -1.74 -1.62 13.89
CA ILE A 19 -2.69 -1.62 15.02
C ILE A 19 -1.95 -1.69 16.37
N ASP A 20 -0.82 -2.43 16.44
CA ASP A 20 -0.02 -2.51 17.66
C ASP A 20 0.70 -1.19 17.99
N GLN A 21 0.75 -0.26 17.02
CA GLN A 21 1.33 1.08 17.17
C GLN A 21 0.26 2.17 17.34
N MET A 22 -0.99 1.79 17.58
CA MET A 22 -2.06 2.75 17.87
C MET A 22 -1.89 3.33 19.28
N PRO A 23 -2.22 4.63 19.49
CA PRO A 23 -2.18 5.23 20.80
C PRO A 23 -3.16 4.53 21.76
N PRO A 24 -2.82 4.36 23.04
CA PRO A 24 -3.71 3.74 24.02
C PRO A 24 -4.94 4.62 24.32
N GLY A 25 -6.04 3.99 24.78
CA GLY A 25 -7.22 4.69 25.25
C GLY A 25 -8.15 5.24 24.15
N MET A 26 -8.00 4.77 22.93
CA MET A 26 -8.91 5.11 21.82
C MET A 26 -10.13 4.19 21.79
N ARG A 27 -11.06 4.42 20.84
CA ARG A 27 -12.23 3.54 20.62
C ARG A 27 -11.80 2.11 20.36
N GLU A 28 -12.50 1.13 20.92
CA GLU A 28 -12.20 -0.31 20.75
C GLU A 28 -12.09 -0.74 19.28
N THR A 29 -12.93 -0.16 18.42
CA THR A 29 -12.92 -0.45 16.99
C THR A 29 -11.58 -0.16 16.29
N LEU A 30 -10.75 0.74 16.84
CA LEU A 30 -9.43 1.05 16.30
C LEU A 30 -8.37 -0.01 16.62
N TYR A 31 -8.66 -0.92 17.54
CA TYR A 31 -7.74 -2.01 17.92
C TYR A 31 -8.13 -3.35 17.33
N PHE A 32 -9.20 -3.38 16.55
CA PHE A 32 -9.59 -4.59 15.84
C PHE A 32 -8.58 -4.90 14.74
N LYS A 33 -7.95 -6.06 14.83
CA LYS A 33 -7.02 -6.56 13.81
C LYS A 33 -7.81 -7.43 12.84
N ASP A 34 -8.01 -6.95 11.63
CA ASP A 34 -8.69 -7.69 10.59
C ASP A 34 -7.75 -8.69 9.88
N ASP A 35 -8.23 -9.90 9.68
CA ASP A 35 -7.66 -10.91 8.76
C ASP A 35 -8.79 -11.84 8.27
N ASP A 36 -9.94 -11.24 7.95
CA ASP A 36 -11.12 -11.94 7.48
C ASP A 36 -11.18 -11.91 5.95
N SER A 37 -11.09 -13.09 5.32
CA SER A 37 -11.09 -13.19 3.86
C SER A 37 -12.37 -12.65 3.20
N ARG A 38 -13.49 -12.60 3.92
CA ARG A 38 -14.74 -12.01 3.42
C ARG A 38 -14.57 -10.50 3.16
N LEU A 39 -13.79 -9.82 4.01
CA LEU A 39 -13.50 -8.40 3.84
C LEU A 39 -12.51 -8.14 2.69
N SER A 40 -11.67 -9.11 2.31
CA SER A 40 -10.87 -9.00 1.10
C SER A 40 -11.75 -8.85 -0.15
N PHE A 41 -12.81 -9.66 -0.27
CA PHE A 41 -13.72 -9.59 -1.41
C PHE A 41 -14.68 -8.41 -1.37
N LEU A 42 -15.09 -7.99 -0.16
CA LEU A 42 -16.10 -6.93 0.01
C LEU A 42 -15.50 -5.51 0.05
N GLN A 43 -14.29 -5.37 0.55
CA GLN A 43 -13.67 -4.08 0.84
C GLN A 43 -12.23 -3.94 0.33
N GLY A 44 -11.69 -4.97 -0.33
CA GLY A 44 -10.32 -4.95 -0.84
C GLY A 44 -9.24 -5.17 0.23
N ASN A 45 -9.59 -5.60 1.45
CA ASN A 45 -8.63 -5.79 2.54
C ASN A 45 -7.62 -6.90 2.20
N TYR A 46 -6.38 -6.72 2.66
CA TYR A 46 -5.30 -7.69 2.47
C TYR A 46 -5.30 -8.72 3.59
N VAL A 47 -5.33 -10.01 3.22
CA VAL A 47 -5.31 -11.14 4.17
C VAL A 47 -3.97 -11.85 4.18
N THR A 48 -3.59 -12.38 5.34
CA THR A 48 -2.31 -13.09 5.51
C THR A 48 -2.36 -14.56 5.10
N LEU A 49 -3.53 -15.09 4.80
CA LEU A 49 -3.84 -16.52 4.60
C LEU A 49 -3.61 -17.40 5.85
N THR A 50 -3.08 -16.85 6.95
CA THR A 50 -2.85 -17.65 8.18
C THR A 50 -4.15 -17.99 8.88
N ASN A 51 -5.18 -17.15 8.71
CA ASN A 51 -6.49 -17.25 9.37
C ASN A 51 -7.55 -17.97 8.50
N MET A 52 -7.18 -18.40 7.30
CA MET A 52 -8.05 -19.15 6.40
C MET A 52 -7.86 -20.65 6.60
N SER A 53 -8.95 -21.38 6.83
CA SER A 53 -8.96 -22.84 6.84
C SER A 53 -8.82 -23.42 5.43
N GLN A 54 -8.64 -24.73 5.35
CA GLN A 54 -8.68 -25.48 4.08
C GLN A 54 -10.04 -25.31 3.39
N GLU A 55 -11.12 -25.37 4.17
CA GLU A 55 -12.49 -25.21 3.67
C GLU A 55 -12.74 -23.79 3.13
N ASP A 56 -12.12 -22.76 3.73
CA ASP A 56 -12.20 -21.39 3.21
C ASP A 56 -11.54 -21.29 1.82
N ILE A 57 -10.37 -21.92 1.63
CA ILE A 57 -9.69 -21.97 0.33
C ILE A 57 -10.54 -22.72 -0.70
N GLU A 58 -11.10 -23.88 -0.33
CA GLU A 58 -11.98 -24.65 -1.21
C GLU A 58 -13.25 -23.88 -1.60
N ARG A 59 -13.78 -23.08 -0.67
CA ARG A 59 -14.93 -22.20 -0.94
C ARG A 59 -14.55 -21.09 -1.92
N VAL A 60 -13.40 -20.43 -1.74
CA VAL A 60 -12.89 -19.44 -2.69
C VAL A 60 -12.76 -20.03 -4.09
N ILE A 61 -12.15 -21.21 -4.20
CA ILE A 61 -11.95 -21.92 -5.47
C ILE A 61 -13.30 -22.32 -6.09
N LYS A 62 -14.17 -22.95 -5.32
CA LYS A 62 -15.49 -23.44 -5.79
C LYS A 62 -16.37 -22.33 -6.35
N TYR A 63 -16.35 -21.16 -5.73
CA TYR A 63 -17.18 -20.01 -6.13
C TYR A 63 -16.43 -19.00 -7.01
N HIS A 64 -15.18 -19.27 -7.40
CA HIS A 64 -14.32 -18.37 -8.17
C HIS A 64 -14.29 -16.94 -7.59
N LEU A 65 -14.14 -16.84 -6.27
CA LEU A 65 -14.05 -15.54 -5.61
C LEU A 65 -12.72 -14.86 -5.94
N SER A 66 -12.78 -13.84 -6.78
CA SER A 66 -11.62 -13.11 -7.33
C SER A 66 -11.91 -11.61 -7.45
N PRO A 67 -10.90 -10.74 -7.31
CA PRO A 67 -9.56 -11.04 -6.83
C PRO A 67 -9.51 -11.24 -5.31
N ILE A 68 -8.50 -11.94 -4.81
CA ILE A 68 -8.14 -11.97 -3.39
C ILE A 68 -6.84 -11.20 -3.18
N ASN A 69 -6.83 -10.32 -2.18
CA ASN A 69 -5.67 -9.51 -1.85
C ASN A 69 -4.86 -10.18 -0.73
N VAL A 70 -3.58 -10.46 -1.01
CA VAL A 70 -2.72 -11.27 -0.12
C VAL A 70 -1.55 -10.46 0.43
N SER A 71 -1.44 -10.40 1.75
CA SER A 71 -0.28 -9.87 2.48
C SER A 71 0.84 -10.92 2.52
N PHE A 72 1.75 -10.86 1.56
CA PHE A 72 2.87 -11.81 1.48
C PHE A 72 3.97 -11.53 2.51
N GLN A 73 4.45 -10.31 2.54
CA GLN A 73 5.54 -9.78 3.35
C GLN A 73 6.91 -10.38 3.00
N ALA A 74 7.02 -11.68 2.87
CA ALA A 74 8.19 -12.43 2.41
C ALA A 74 7.77 -13.79 1.86
N MET A 75 8.47 -14.28 0.84
CA MET A 75 8.30 -15.64 0.30
C MET A 75 9.22 -16.65 0.98
N ASN A 76 10.23 -16.21 1.74
CA ASN A 76 11.00 -17.08 2.61
C ASN A 76 10.12 -17.52 3.80
N PRO A 77 9.77 -18.85 3.92
CA PRO A 77 8.83 -19.30 4.94
C PRO A 77 9.30 -19.05 6.38
N LYS A 78 10.61 -19.17 6.62
CA LYS A 78 11.20 -18.94 7.96
C LYS A 78 11.13 -17.45 8.32
N LEU A 79 11.50 -16.59 7.38
CA LEU A 79 11.41 -15.15 7.58
C LEU A 79 9.97 -14.71 7.79
N ARG A 80 9.04 -15.25 7.00
CA ARG A 80 7.61 -14.95 7.14
C ARG A 80 7.07 -15.32 8.52
N CYS A 81 7.43 -16.50 9.04
CA CYS A 81 7.09 -16.89 10.42
C CYS A 81 7.65 -15.88 11.46
N LYS A 82 8.88 -15.42 11.27
CA LYS A 82 9.51 -14.41 12.14
C LYS A 82 8.77 -13.07 12.05
N MET A 83 8.49 -12.59 10.84
CA MET A 83 7.84 -11.30 10.61
C MET A 83 6.41 -11.23 11.16
N LEU A 84 5.63 -12.30 10.98
CA LEU A 84 4.24 -12.37 11.44
C LEU A 84 4.14 -12.87 12.89
N HIS A 85 5.26 -13.27 13.49
CA HIS A 85 5.30 -13.92 14.80
C HIS A 85 4.28 -15.07 14.92
N ASN A 86 4.21 -15.89 13.86
CA ASN A 86 3.28 -16.99 13.73
C ASN A 86 3.97 -18.18 13.07
N ARG A 87 4.11 -19.29 13.80
CA ARG A 87 4.79 -20.51 13.33
C ARG A 87 4.17 -21.15 12.09
N PHE A 88 2.92 -20.85 11.79
CA PHE A 88 2.20 -21.39 10.64
C PHE A 88 2.25 -20.46 9.40
N ALA A 89 2.83 -19.27 9.53
CA ALA A 89 2.82 -18.28 8.45
C ALA A 89 3.61 -18.74 7.22
N GLY A 90 4.67 -19.53 7.40
CA GLY A 90 5.42 -20.13 6.29
C GLY A 90 4.60 -21.16 5.52
N ASP A 91 3.92 -22.06 6.22
CA ASP A 91 3.06 -23.07 5.59
C ASP A 91 1.83 -22.47 4.91
N ALA A 92 1.37 -21.31 5.37
CA ALA A 92 0.25 -20.61 4.74
C ALA A 92 0.54 -20.19 3.28
N LEU A 93 1.81 -20.06 2.89
CA LEU A 93 2.20 -19.79 1.50
C LEU A 93 1.77 -20.89 0.53
N LYS A 94 1.66 -22.14 0.98
CA LYS A 94 1.15 -23.26 0.16
C LYS A 94 -0.29 -23.05 -0.33
N LYS A 95 -1.05 -22.18 0.33
CA LYS A 95 -2.40 -21.81 -0.12
C LYS A 95 -2.37 -20.97 -1.38
N VAL A 96 -1.27 -20.22 -1.61
CA VAL A 96 -1.05 -19.46 -2.85
C VAL A 96 -0.94 -20.39 -4.04
N ASP A 97 -0.22 -21.53 -3.91
CA ASP A 97 -0.11 -22.53 -4.97
C ASP A 97 -1.49 -23.04 -5.39
N ARG A 98 -2.35 -23.33 -4.41
CA ARG A 98 -3.72 -23.81 -4.68
C ARG A 98 -4.61 -22.77 -5.35
N LEU A 99 -4.50 -21.51 -4.93
CA LEU A 99 -5.25 -20.40 -5.55
C LEU A 99 -4.76 -20.17 -6.99
N TYR A 100 -3.44 -20.25 -7.20
CA TYR A 100 -2.82 -20.13 -8.52
C TYR A 100 -3.27 -21.27 -9.47
N GLU A 101 -3.17 -22.53 -9.03
CA GLU A 101 -3.60 -23.70 -9.80
C GLU A 101 -5.09 -23.65 -10.18
N ALA A 102 -5.91 -23.05 -9.33
CA ALA A 102 -7.34 -22.84 -9.58
C ALA A 102 -7.65 -21.57 -10.41
N GLY A 103 -6.65 -20.80 -10.82
CA GLY A 103 -6.81 -19.57 -11.61
C GLY A 103 -7.49 -18.43 -10.83
N ILE A 104 -7.42 -18.45 -9.50
CA ILE A 104 -7.97 -17.37 -8.67
C ILE A 104 -7.02 -16.15 -8.76
N THR A 105 -7.52 -15.06 -9.31
CA THR A 105 -6.77 -13.82 -9.42
C THR A 105 -6.36 -13.28 -8.06
N MET A 106 -5.10 -12.88 -7.93
CA MET A 106 -4.53 -12.35 -6.68
C MET A 106 -3.88 -10.99 -6.90
N ASN A 107 -3.90 -10.15 -5.87
CA ASN A 107 -3.01 -9.00 -5.73
C ASN A 107 -2.15 -9.18 -4.48
N GLY A 108 -0.88 -8.82 -4.58
CA GLY A 108 0.09 -9.00 -3.50
C GLY A 108 0.50 -7.68 -2.84
N GLN A 109 0.87 -7.75 -1.57
CA GLN A 109 1.46 -6.64 -0.84
C GLN A 109 2.66 -7.11 -0.04
N ILE A 110 3.73 -6.30 -0.06
CA ILE A 110 4.91 -6.43 0.80
C ILE A 110 5.05 -5.14 1.60
N VAL A 111 4.90 -5.22 2.92
CA VAL A 111 5.35 -4.16 3.82
C VAL A 111 6.84 -4.36 4.04
N LEU A 112 7.65 -3.46 3.48
CA LEU A 112 9.10 -3.56 3.53
C LEU A 112 9.64 -2.98 4.84
N CYS A 113 10.45 -3.77 5.53
CA CYS A 113 11.08 -3.43 6.82
C CYS A 113 12.59 -3.47 6.63
N LYS A 114 13.27 -2.34 6.83
CA LYS A 114 14.71 -2.18 6.66
C LYS A 114 15.48 -3.19 7.51
N GLY A 115 16.44 -3.90 6.88
CA GLY A 115 17.27 -4.92 7.50
C GLY A 115 16.52 -6.20 7.87
N VAL A 116 15.28 -6.41 7.37
CA VAL A 116 14.46 -7.59 7.66
C VAL A 116 14.11 -8.35 6.39
N ASN A 117 13.30 -7.75 5.51
CA ASN A 117 12.84 -8.36 4.26
C ASN A 117 13.19 -7.53 3.02
N ASP A 118 14.13 -6.61 3.12
CA ASP A 118 14.74 -5.83 2.04
C ASP A 118 15.94 -6.55 1.39
N GLY A 119 16.59 -5.91 0.44
CA GLY A 119 17.78 -6.43 -0.23
C GLY A 119 17.57 -7.83 -0.84
N GLU A 120 18.38 -8.82 -0.41
CA GLU A 120 18.34 -10.19 -0.93
C GLU A 120 17.03 -10.92 -0.62
N GLU A 121 16.40 -10.65 0.52
CA GLU A 121 15.11 -11.24 0.87
C GLU A 121 13.97 -10.67 0.00
N LEU A 122 14.02 -9.37 -0.35
CA LEU A 122 13.11 -8.81 -1.34
C LEU A 122 13.35 -9.45 -2.71
N GLU A 123 14.61 -9.57 -3.16
CA GLU A 123 14.96 -10.21 -4.42
C GLU A 123 14.38 -11.62 -4.53
N TYR A 124 14.61 -12.43 -3.49
CA TYR A 124 14.07 -13.78 -3.40
C TYR A 124 12.53 -13.78 -3.47
N SER A 125 11.89 -12.88 -2.72
CA SER A 125 10.44 -12.79 -2.71
C SER A 125 9.87 -12.40 -4.07
N LEU A 126 10.46 -11.43 -4.77
CA LEU A 126 10.04 -11.01 -6.10
C LEU A 126 10.22 -12.14 -7.13
N GLN A 127 11.34 -12.88 -7.05
CA GLN A 127 11.59 -14.02 -7.91
C GLN A 127 10.54 -15.14 -7.72
N GLU A 128 10.20 -15.46 -6.48
CA GLU A 128 9.19 -16.48 -6.18
C GLU A 128 7.79 -16.03 -6.61
N MET A 129 7.42 -14.77 -6.34
CA MET A 129 6.12 -14.22 -6.71
C MET A 129 5.93 -14.11 -8.23
N ALA A 130 6.99 -13.83 -8.97
CA ALA A 130 6.96 -13.77 -10.44
C ALA A 130 6.53 -15.10 -11.10
N LYS A 131 6.65 -16.22 -10.40
CA LYS A 131 6.19 -17.55 -10.89
C LYS A 131 4.68 -17.65 -10.97
N TYR A 132 3.95 -16.84 -10.21
CA TYR A 132 2.49 -16.81 -10.18
C TYR A 132 1.87 -15.85 -11.19
N ALA A 133 2.68 -15.05 -11.88
CA ALA A 133 2.18 -14.16 -12.93
C ALA A 133 1.66 -14.96 -14.14
N PRO A 134 0.57 -14.54 -14.82
CA PRO A 134 -0.24 -13.34 -14.57
C PRO A 134 -1.41 -13.53 -13.61
N VAL A 135 -1.59 -14.70 -12.97
CA VAL A 135 -2.68 -14.97 -12.01
C VAL A 135 -2.53 -14.11 -10.76
N LEU A 136 -1.31 -13.96 -10.25
CA LEU A 136 -0.94 -12.85 -9.39
C LEU A 136 -0.73 -11.64 -10.31
N GLN A 137 -1.71 -10.72 -10.31
CA GLN A 137 -1.73 -9.62 -11.28
C GLN A 137 -0.76 -8.50 -10.95
N SER A 138 -0.62 -8.21 -9.66
CA SER A 138 0.22 -7.11 -9.19
C SER A 138 0.75 -7.33 -7.79
N VAL A 139 1.89 -6.72 -7.49
CA VAL A 139 2.49 -6.69 -6.14
C VAL A 139 2.87 -5.26 -5.80
N SER A 140 2.33 -4.74 -4.69
CA SER A 140 2.79 -3.47 -4.13
C SER A 140 3.90 -3.68 -3.11
N VAL A 141 4.92 -2.84 -3.17
CA VAL A 141 5.96 -2.73 -2.14
C VAL A 141 5.81 -1.39 -1.46
N VAL A 142 5.47 -1.41 -0.16
CA VAL A 142 5.23 -0.21 0.64
C VAL A 142 6.22 -0.14 1.81
N PRO A 143 6.74 1.03 2.18
CA PRO A 143 7.60 1.14 3.36
C PRO A 143 6.78 0.95 4.62
N VAL A 144 7.40 0.39 5.66
CA VAL A 144 6.75 0.23 6.95
C VAL A 144 6.43 1.59 7.58
N GLY A 145 5.18 1.77 8.01
CA GLY A 145 4.76 2.94 8.80
C GLY A 145 5.21 2.83 10.24
N LEU A 146 5.90 3.84 10.76
CA LEU A 146 6.46 3.87 12.12
C LEU A 146 5.87 5.04 12.90
N THR A 147 4.95 4.75 13.83
CA THR A 147 4.41 5.76 14.76
C THR A 147 5.36 5.99 15.94
N LYS A 148 5.05 6.99 16.76
CA LYS A 148 5.78 7.21 18.02
C LYS A 148 5.41 6.23 19.14
N PHE A 149 4.35 5.43 18.97
CA PHE A 149 3.84 4.48 19.96
C PHE A 149 4.42 3.07 19.75
N ARG A 150 5.75 2.96 19.77
CA ARG A 150 6.46 1.70 19.50
C ARG A 150 7.22 1.13 20.68
N ASP A 151 6.97 1.64 21.89
CA ASP A 151 7.63 1.15 23.09
C ASP A 151 7.31 -0.33 23.32
N GLY A 152 8.35 -1.15 23.51
CA GLY A 152 8.22 -2.60 23.67
C GLY A 152 7.96 -3.40 22.40
N LEU A 153 7.78 -2.77 21.23
CA LEU A 153 7.65 -3.45 19.95
C LEU A 153 9.01 -3.74 19.31
N TYR A 154 9.02 -4.65 18.33
CA TYR A 154 10.23 -4.98 17.57
C TYR A 154 10.87 -3.72 16.99
N PRO A 155 12.18 -3.48 17.21
CA PRO A 155 12.84 -2.28 16.73
C PRO A 155 12.95 -2.29 15.19
N LEU A 156 12.30 -1.32 14.56
CA LEU A 156 12.36 -1.09 13.12
C LEU A 156 12.88 0.31 12.85
N GLU A 157 13.67 0.43 11.80
CA GLU A 157 14.24 1.70 11.35
C GLU A 157 13.53 2.21 10.08
N PRO A 158 13.40 3.53 9.92
CA PRO A 158 12.91 4.11 8.68
C PRO A 158 13.96 3.96 7.57
N PHE A 159 13.50 3.92 6.32
CA PHE A 159 14.37 3.95 5.16
C PHE A 159 14.94 5.35 4.95
N THR A 160 16.19 5.42 4.49
CA THR A 160 16.85 6.65 4.05
C THR A 160 16.59 6.88 2.55
N LYS A 161 17.04 8.02 2.05
CA LYS A 161 16.99 8.34 0.62
C LYS A 161 17.77 7.33 -0.22
N GLU A 162 18.92 6.93 0.26
CA GLU A 162 19.82 5.96 -0.41
C GLU A 162 19.18 4.57 -0.43
N ASP A 163 18.58 4.15 0.68
CA ASP A 163 17.83 2.90 0.76
C ASP A 163 16.68 2.89 -0.26
N ALA A 164 15.92 3.99 -0.33
CA ALA A 164 14.79 4.11 -1.25
C ALA A 164 15.21 4.00 -2.72
N LYS A 165 16.36 4.59 -3.09
CA LYS A 165 16.92 4.43 -4.44
C LYS A 165 17.26 2.98 -4.74
N ALA A 166 17.90 2.27 -3.82
CA ALA A 166 18.24 0.86 -4.00
C ALA A 166 16.97 -0.01 -4.17
N VAL A 167 15.92 0.26 -3.40
CA VAL A 167 14.62 -0.42 -3.54
C VAL A 167 14.00 -0.13 -4.92
N LEU A 168 14.00 1.14 -5.37
CA LEU A 168 13.47 1.51 -6.68
C LEU A 168 14.25 0.86 -7.83
N GLU A 169 15.58 0.82 -7.77
CA GLU A 169 16.42 0.13 -8.77
C GLU A 169 16.04 -1.35 -8.87
N GLN A 170 15.83 -2.02 -7.74
CA GLN A 170 15.43 -3.41 -7.69
C GLN A 170 14.04 -3.62 -8.31
N ILE A 171 13.07 -2.79 -7.94
CA ILE A 171 11.70 -2.85 -8.47
C ILE A 171 11.71 -2.57 -9.98
N HIS A 172 12.40 -1.52 -10.45
CA HIS A 172 12.45 -1.17 -11.86
C HIS A 172 13.10 -2.27 -12.72
N ARG A 173 14.13 -2.96 -12.19
CA ARG A 173 14.71 -4.10 -12.87
C ARG A 173 13.69 -5.23 -13.05
N TRP A 174 12.93 -5.56 -12.01
CA TRP A 174 11.89 -6.56 -12.08
C TRP A 174 10.71 -6.14 -12.96
N GLN A 175 10.30 -4.88 -12.94
CA GLN A 175 9.29 -4.35 -13.86
C GLN A 175 9.69 -4.58 -15.33
N LYS A 176 10.95 -4.32 -15.67
CA LYS A 176 11.45 -4.56 -17.02
C LYS A 176 11.37 -6.04 -17.39
N ILE A 177 11.83 -6.95 -16.52
CA ILE A 177 11.78 -8.40 -16.74
C ILE A 177 10.33 -8.86 -16.95
N MET A 178 9.42 -8.41 -16.10
CA MET A 178 8.02 -8.83 -16.16
C MET A 178 7.30 -8.25 -17.38
N TYR A 179 7.61 -7.01 -17.74
CA TYR A 179 7.05 -6.39 -18.94
C TYR A 179 7.51 -7.10 -20.23
N GLU A 180 8.79 -7.44 -20.33
CA GLU A 180 9.33 -8.21 -21.46
C GLU A 180 8.69 -9.60 -21.58
N LYS A 181 8.36 -10.23 -20.46
CA LYS A 181 7.83 -11.60 -20.41
C LYS A 181 6.31 -11.68 -20.52
N HIS A 182 5.59 -10.75 -19.88
CA HIS A 182 4.14 -10.83 -19.68
C HIS A 182 3.36 -9.60 -20.18
N GLY A 183 4.05 -8.52 -20.59
CA GLY A 183 3.42 -7.26 -20.99
C GLY A 183 2.82 -6.45 -19.84
N ILE A 184 3.17 -6.77 -18.60
CA ILE A 184 2.75 -6.08 -17.37
C ILE A 184 3.97 -5.73 -16.52
N HIS A 185 3.93 -4.61 -15.80
CA HIS A 185 5.03 -4.22 -14.90
C HIS A 185 5.04 -5.04 -13.62
N PHE A 186 3.88 -5.53 -13.19
CA PHE A 186 3.68 -6.51 -12.13
C PHE A 186 4.03 -6.02 -10.71
N ILE A 187 5.24 -5.46 -10.50
CA ILE A 187 5.72 -5.02 -9.19
C ILE A 187 5.73 -3.51 -9.14
N HIS A 188 5.08 -2.94 -8.15
CA HIS A 188 4.90 -1.50 -8.04
C HIS A 188 5.41 -0.96 -6.71
N ALA A 189 6.23 0.06 -6.77
CA ALA A 189 6.61 0.86 -5.62
C ALA A 189 5.50 1.85 -5.28
N SER A 190 5.18 2.03 -4.00
CA SER A 190 4.30 3.13 -3.59
C SER A 190 4.94 4.49 -3.88
N ASP A 191 4.12 5.53 -4.04
CA ASP A 191 4.58 6.90 -4.32
C ASP A 191 5.59 7.41 -3.28
N GLU A 192 5.49 6.94 -2.05
CA GLU A 192 6.40 7.30 -0.96
C GLU A 192 7.86 6.96 -1.28
N TRP A 193 8.14 5.85 -1.97
CA TRP A 193 9.49 5.49 -2.37
C TRP A 193 10.11 6.52 -3.31
N TYR A 194 9.35 6.99 -4.31
CA TYR A 194 9.82 8.01 -5.25
C TYR A 194 10.06 9.34 -4.56
N ILE A 195 9.17 9.74 -3.65
CA ILE A 195 9.31 10.98 -2.88
C ILE A 195 10.55 10.90 -1.99
N LEU A 196 10.73 9.80 -1.28
CA LEU A 196 11.87 9.58 -0.38
C LEU A 196 13.20 9.55 -1.14
N ALA A 197 13.25 8.89 -2.29
CA ALA A 197 14.42 8.85 -3.17
C ALA A 197 14.71 10.20 -3.83
N GLY A 198 13.71 11.10 -3.90
CA GLY A 198 13.80 12.35 -4.65
C GLY A 198 13.75 12.12 -6.16
N GLU A 199 13.08 11.06 -6.59
CA GLU A 199 12.91 10.68 -7.99
C GLU A 199 11.56 11.14 -8.55
N LYS A 200 11.45 11.18 -9.88
CA LYS A 200 10.19 11.47 -10.55
C LYS A 200 9.25 10.27 -10.47
N LEU A 201 7.95 10.55 -10.30
CA LEU A 201 6.93 9.52 -10.44
C LEU A 201 6.92 8.94 -11.86
N PRO A 202 6.71 7.64 -12.02
CA PRO A 202 6.56 7.02 -13.33
C PRO A 202 5.43 7.65 -14.16
N GLU A 203 5.48 7.46 -15.48
CA GLU A 203 4.37 7.81 -16.35
C GLU A 203 3.22 6.80 -16.17
N GLU A 204 2.02 7.21 -16.59
CA GLU A 204 0.76 6.51 -16.30
C GLU A 204 0.76 5.06 -16.77
N GLU A 205 1.34 4.78 -17.93
CA GLU A 205 1.38 3.45 -18.55
C GLU A 205 2.13 2.42 -17.69
N ARG A 206 2.96 2.88 -16.75
CA ARG A 206 3.73 1.99 -15.87
C ARG A 206 2.97 1.48 -14.65
N TYR A 207 1.74 1.92 -14.47
CA TYR A 207 0.91 1.51 -13.33
C TYR A 207 -0.10 0.39 -13.66
N ASP A 208 -0.10 -0.12 -14.91
CA ASP A 208 -0.96 -1.24 -15.36
C ASP A 208 -2.45 -1.04 -14.99
N GLY A 209 -2.95 0.20 -15.08
CA GLY A 209 -4.34 0.55 -14.73
C GLY A 209 -4.58 0.76 -13.24
N TYR A 210 -3.54 1.04 -12.45
CA TYR A 210 -3.65 1.42 -11.03
C TYR A 210 -4.25 0.35 -10.10
N LEU A 211 -3.93 -0.93 -10.31
CA LEU A 211 -4.43 -2.06 -9.53
C LEU A 211 -4.09 -1.98 -8.02
N GLN A 212 -3.11 -1.15 -7.64
CA GLN A 212 -2.60 -1.03 -6.27
C GLN A 212 -2.81 0.39 -5.68
N LEU A 213 -3.79 1.13 -6.20
CA LEU A 213 -4.02 2.54 -5.83
C LEU A 213 -4.18 2.72 -4.31
N GLU A 214 -4.93 1.85 -3.65
CA GLU A 214 -5.18 1.91 -2.20
C GLU A 214 -3.91 1.67 -1.35
N ASN A 215 -2.87 1.07 -1.93
CA ASN A 215 -1.54 0.95 -1.33
C ASN A 215 -0.63 2.16 -1.60
N GLY A 216 -1.20 3.26 -2.08
CA GLY A 216 -0.45 4.47 -2.41
C GLY A 216 0.41 4.35 -3.66
N VAL A 217 0.05 3.45 -4.59
CA VAL A 217 0.77 3.24 -5.85
C VAL A 217 0.10 4.07 -6.95
N GLY A 218 0.77 5.11 -7.41
CA GLY A 218 0.30 5.96 -8.51
C GLY A 218 -0.79 6.96 -8.16
N MET A 219 -1.13 7.14 -6.87
CA MET A 219 -2.15 8.12 -6.46
C MET A 219 -1.81 9.54 -6.90
N LEU A 220 -0.55 9.93 -6.78
CA LEU A 220 -0.11 11.26 -7.16
C LEU A 220 -0.06 11.44 -8.69
N ARG A 221 0.29 10.39 -9.44
CA ARG A 221 0.24 10.43 -10.90
C ARG A 221 -1.20 10.55 -11.39
N LEU A 222 -2.09 9.70 -10.89
CA LEU A 222 -3.51 9.74 -11.24
C LEU A 222 -4.12 11.11 -10.94
N LEU A 223 -3.86 11.67 -9.76
CA LEU A 223 -4.31 13.02 -9.41
C LEU A 223 -3.80 14.09 -10.39
N ASP A 224 -2.52 14.05 -10.77
CA ASP A 224 -1.95 15.01 -11.76
C ASP A 224 -2.64 14.89 -13.12
N THR A 225 -2.86 13.66 -13.60
CA THR A 225 -3.59 13.37 -14.86
C THR A 225 -5.02 13.90 -14.79
N GLU A 226 -5.78 13.52 -13.77
CA GLU A 226 -7.18 13.92 -13.62
C GLU A 226 -7.35 15.45 -13.49
N VAL A 227 -6.45 16.11 -12.76
CA VAL A 227 -6.46 17.59 -12.66
C VAL A 227 -6.22 18.23 -14.00
N ARG A 228 -5.24 17.74 -14.80
CA ARG A 228 -4.96 18.27 -16.12
C ARG A 228 -6.13 18.09 -17.09
N GLU A 229 -6.71 16.91 -17.10
CA GLU A 229 -7.87 16.58 -17.93
C GLU A 229 -9.09 17.45 -17.55
N ALA A 230 -9.40 17.53 -16.25
CA ALA A 230 -10.50 18.34 -15.76
C ALA A 230 -10.35 19.84 -16.10
N VAL A 231 -9.13 20.36 -15.99
CA VAL A 231 -8.81 21.76 -16.35
C VAL A 231 -8.88 21.97 -17.87
N ALA A 232 -8.45 21.00 -18.69
CA ALA A 232 -8.51 21.10 -20.14
C ALA A 232 -9.95 21.12 -20.67
N GLN A 233 -10.86 20.38 -20.03
CA GLN A 233 -12.28 20.27 -20.42
C GLN A 233 -13.16 21.46 -19.98
N ARG A 234 -12.63 22.42 -19.23
CA ARG A 234 -13.40 23.53 -18.65
C ARG A 234 -12.94 24.86 -19.23
N ASP A 235 -13.89 25.76 -19.43
CA ASP A 235 -13.60 27.17 -19.63
C ASP A 235 -13.27 27.82 -18.31
N GLY A 236 -12.17 28.58 -18.25
CA GLY A 236 -11.82 29.35 -17.07
C GLY A 236 -12.80 30.51 -16.85
N ASP A 237 -12.84 31.03 -15.65
CA ASP A 237 -13.63 32.20 -15.31
C ASP A 237 -12.88 33.11 -14.32
N ASP A 238 -13.50 34.25 -14.03
CA ASP A 238 -12.95 35.31 -13.20
C ASP A 238 -13.45 35.26 -11.75
N ARG A 239 -13.95 34.09 -11.29
CA ARG A 239 -14.39 33.95 -9.89
C ARG A 239 -13.26 34.24 -8.91
N LYS A 240 -13.61 34.95 -7.85
CA LYS A 240 -12.69 35.28 -6.78
C LYS A 240 -12.99 34.39 -5.58
N GLU A 241 -12.10 33.44 -5.34
CA GLU A 241 -12.23 32.52 -4.21
C GLU A 241 -10.87 32.34 -3.52
N ARG A 242 -10.90 32.01 -2.25
CA ARG A 242 -9.73 31.54 -1.50
C ARG A 242 -9.99 30.12 -1.06
N VAL A 243 -9.09 29.21 -1.47
CA VAL A 243 -9.16 27.79 -1.16
C VAL A 243 -7.93 27.39 -0.35
N THR A 244 -8.15 26.90 0.86
CA THR A 244 -7.09 26.34 1.70
C THR A 244 -7.16 24.82 1.63
N VAL A 245 -6.03 24.18 1.30
CA VAL A 245 -5.90 22.73 1.21
C VAL A 245 -4.91 22.26 2.26
N ALA A 246 -5.39 21.47 3.24
CA ALA A 246 -4.55 20.83 4.23
C ALA A 246 -4.20 19.41 3.77
N THR A 247 -2.92 19.03 3.84
CA THR A 247 -2.45 17.71 3.40
C THR A 247 -1.21 17.27 4.18
N GLY A 248 -0.84 16.00 4.06
CA GLY A 248 0.39 15.47 4.65
C GLY A 248 1.65 16.07 4.03
N ARG A 249 2.73 16.09 4.80
CA ARG A 249 3.98 16.77 4.41
C ARG A 249 4.59 16.26 3.11
N LEU A 250 4.53 14.95 2.85
CA LEU A 250 5.11 14.38 1.62
C LEU A 250 4.30 14.73 0.38
N ALA A 251 2.97 14.75 0.48
CA ALA A 251 2.09 15.06 -0.64
C ALA A 251 2.01 16.57 -0.96
N ALA A 252 2.29 17.45 0.02
CA ALA A 252 2.11 18.90 -0.11
C ALA A 252 2.77 19.53 -1.36
N PRO A 253 4.01 19.18 -1.75
CA PRO A 253 4.63 19.72 -2.97
C PRO A 253 3.88 19.33 -4.25
N TYR A 254 3.30 18.14 -4.30
CA TYR A 254 2.53 17.64 -5.45
C TYR A 254 1.17 18.31 -5.52
N ILE A 255 0.47 18.41 -4.39
CA ILE A 255 -0.80 19.14 -4.28
C ILE A 255 -0.62 20.61 -4.70
N LYS A 256 0.47 21.24 -4.28
CA LYS A 256 0.78 22.61 -4.70
C LYS A 256 0.90 22.73 -6.22
N LYS A 257 1.61 21.81 -6.89
CA LYS A 257 1.69 21.78 -8.35
C LYS A 257 0.32 21.64 -9.02
N CYS A 258 -0.55 20.78 -8.49
CA CYS A 258 -1.93 20.64 -8.98
C CYS A 258 -2.70 21.97 -8.84
N MET A 259 -2.57 22.66 -7.71
CA MET A 259 -3.21 23.96 -7.49
C MET A 259 -2.67 25.04 -8.45
N GLU A 260 -1.38 25.03 -8.77
CA GLU A 260 -0.77 25.92 -9.76
C GLU A 260 -1.31 25.69 -11.18
N ILE A 261 -1.63 24.43 -11.53
CA ILE A 261 -2.27 24.10 -12.82
C ILE A 261 -3.69 24.68 -12.88
N ILE A 262 -4.46 24.51 -11.81
CA ILE A 262 -5.84 25.05 -11.70
C ILE A 262 -5.79 26.58 -11.73
N GLN A 263 -4.87 27.21 -11.01
CA GLN A 263 -4.77 28.67 -10.91
C GLN A 263 -4.47 29.33 -12.27
N LYS A 264 -3.73 28.67 -13.17
CA LYS A 264 -3.50 29.18 -14.52
C LYS A 264 -4.82 29.36 -15.31
N LYS A 265 -5.80 28.49 -15.05
CA LYS A 265 -7.13 28.54 -15.71
C LYS A 265 -8.08 29.47 -14.99
N TYR A 266 -7.93 29.63 -13.66
CA TYR A 266 -8.74 30.46 -12.78
C TYR A 266 -7.86 31.47 -12.04
N PRO A 267 -7.40 32.55 -12.70
CA PRO A 267 -6.31 33.40 -12.19
C PRO A 267 -6.68 34.19 -10.93
N LYS A 268 -7.98 34.33 -10.63
CA LYS A 268 -8.47 35.08 -9.45
C LYS A 268 -8.77 34.18 -8.24
N ILE A 269 -8.61 32.86 -8.37
CA ILE A 269 -8.64 31.95 -7.24
C ILE A 269 -7.26 31.97 -6.57
N THR A 270 -7.26 32.11 -5.26
CA THR A 270 -6.03 32.00 -4.47
C THR A 270 -6.01 30.66 -3.74
N PHE A 271 -4.96 29.87 -3.94
CA PHE A 271 -4.75 28.61 -3.25
C PHE A 271 -3.69 28.76 -2.16
N GLU A 272 -3.98 28.19 -0.99
CA GLU A 272 -3.02 28.03 0.10
C GLU A 272 -2.92 26.55 0.44
N VAL A 273 -1.74 25.95 0.26
CA VAL A 273 -1.49 24.55 0.60
C VAL A 273 -0.71 24.47 1.89
N ILE A 274 -1.32 23.90 2.91
CA ILE A 274 -0.75 23.74 4.25
C ILE A 274 -0.27 22.30 4.43
N ALA A 275 1.05 22.15 4.63
CA ALA A 275 1.67 20.86 4.95
C ALA A 275 1.54 20.59 6.45
N ILE A 276 0.62 19.71 6.83
CA ILE A 276 0.35 19.39 8.23
C ILE A 276 1.42 18.45 8.79
N ARG A 277 1.94 18.79 9.96
CA ARG A 277 2.80 17.93 10.74
C ARG A 277 1.95 16.99 11.59
N ASN A 278 2.14 15.70 11.45
CA ASN A 278 1.45 14.72 12.29
C ASN A 278 2.14 14.62 13.65
N ASN A 279 1.61 15.32 14.63
CA ASN A 279 2.09 15.26 16.02
C ASN A 279 1.44 14.10 16.78
N PHE A 280 0.22 13.72 16.37
CA PHE A 280 -0.55 12.67 17.03
C PHE A 280 0.12 11.30 16.89
N PHE A 281 0.37 10.84 15.68
CA PHE A 281 1.06 9.57 15.44
C PHE A 281 2.59 9.68 15.39
N GLY A 282 3.12 10.88 15.22
CA GLY A 282 4.55 11.15 15.07
C GLY A 282 4.91 11.60 13.64
N GLU A 283 5.98 12.38 13.52
CA GLU A 283 6.39 13.05 12.28
C GLU A 283 6.76 12.13 11.11
N LYS A 284 7.06 10.86 11.41
CA LYS A 284 7.32 9.84 10.38
C LYS A 284 6.06 9.35 9.68
N ILE A 285 4.89 9.65 10.22
CA ILE A 285 3.60 9.38 9.59
C ILE A 285 3.19 10.62 8.80
N THR A 286 3.21 10.51 7.50
CA THR A 286 3.09 11.65 6.58
C THR A 286 1.86 11.58 5.66
N VAL A 287 1.10 10.48 5.75
CA VAL A 287 -0.11 10.28 4.93
C VAL A 287 -1.25 11.17 5.44
N SER A 288 -1.96 11.79 4.51
CA SER A 288 -3.06 12.72 4.83
C SER A 288 -4.20 12.05 5.59
N GLY A 289 -4.49 10.78 5.30
CA GLY A 289 -5.55 10.02 5.97
C GLY A 289 -5.34 9.73 7.46
N LEU A 290 -4.12 9.97 7.98
CA LEU A 290 -3.79 9.81 9.40
C LEU A 290 -3.58 11.15 10.12
N ILE A 291 -3.86 12.28 9.48
CA ILE A 291 -3.92 13.59 10.14
C ILE A 291 -5.18 13.63 11.00
N THR A 292 -5.03 14.00 12.27
CA THR A 292 -6.15 14.11 13.21
C THR A 292 -6.61 15.56 13.36
N GLY A 293 -7.81 15.76 13.93
CA GLY A 293 -8.29 17.09 14.26
C GLY A 293 -7.41 17.85 15.27
N GLN A 294 -6.51 17.17 15.97
CA GLN A 294 -5.54 17.79 16.87
C GLN A 294 -4.30 18.31 16.10
N ASP A 295 -4.07 17.82 14.89
CA ASP A 295 -2.96 18.22 14.04
C ASP A 295 -3.33 19.41 13.13
N LEU A 296 -4.64 19.59 12.88
CA LEU A 296 -5.23 20.71 12.13
C LEU A 296 -5.39 21.95 12.99
#